data_3703d18a22571035272461669fcb2695
#
_entry.id   3703d18a22571035272461669fcb2695
#
_cell.length_a   1.000
_cell.length_b   1.000
_cell.length_c   1.000
_cell.angle_alpha   90.00
_cell.angle_beta   90.00
_cell.angle_gamma   90.00
#
_symmetry.space_group_name_H-M   'P 1'
#
loop_
_entity.id
_entity.type
_entity.pdbx_description
1 polymer ?
#
loop_
_entity_poly.entity_id
_entity_poly.type
_entity_poly.pdbx_seq_one_letter_code
_entity_poly.pdbx_strand_id
1 'polypeptide(L)'
;MCIRDSTNGDTGNLTSLTVPVSTLDFDTAYAVQVKFRDNNGLESAYSAAVNFTTPLVDQPEIQTIVPAFNPTINVDAIAMKAGYQHTSSDWQFSPANTFATIVHQSLGNSSNLNSYTLPGAVNLSANTTYYVRIRFNINPT
;
A
#
# COMPACT_ATOMS: atom_id res chain seq x y z
N MET A 1 -18.03 11.42 11.66
CA MET A 1 -18.29 12.34 10.54
C MET A 1 -18.46 11.48 9.30
N CYS A 2 -19.64 11.41 8.72
CA CYS A 2 -19.84 10.67 7.45
C CYS A 2 -19.47 11.61 6.31
N ILE A 3 -18.38 11.31 5.60
CA ILE A 3 -18.13 11.95 4.31
C ILE A 3 -19.07 11.26 3.33
N ARG A 4 -20.01 12.02 2.77
CA ARG A 4 -20.81 11.59 1.63
C ARG A 4 -20.06 11.99 0.37
N ASP A 5 -19.22 11.09 -0.10
CA ASP A 5 -18.84 11.14 -1.50
C ASP A 5 -19.80 10.22 -2.25
N SER A 6 -20.64 10.79 -3.11
CA SER A 6 -21.58 10.04 -3.92
C SER A 6 -21.27 10.27 -5.38
N THR A 7 -20.71 9.27 -6.04
CA THR A 7 -20.75 9.24 -7.52
C THR A 7 -22.18 8.94 -7.96
N ASN A 8 -22.87 9.97 -8.45
CA ASN A 8 -24.24 9.82 -8.93
C ASN A 8 -24.24 9.62 -10.44
N GLY A 9 -24.84 8.52 -10.90
CA GLY A 9 -24.98 8.22 -12.33
C GLY A 9 -23.68 7.71 -12.98
N ASP A 10 -22.79 7.08 -12.23
CA ASP A 10 -21.61 6.42 -12.78
C ASP A 10 -22.02 5.18 -13.59
N THR A 11 -21.78 5.23 -14.90
CA THR A 11 -22.04 4.12 -15.84
C THR A 11 -20.81 3.25 -16.09
N GLY A 12 -19.63 3.69 -15.67
CA GLY A 12 -18.34 3.01 -15.87
C GLY A 12 -17.99 2.01 -14.76
N ASN A 13 -18.50 2.24 -13.54
CA ASN A 13 -18.16 1.45 -12.35
C ASN A 13 -19.39 0.74 -11.75
N LEU A 14 -20.04 -0.11 -12.56
CA LEU A 14 -21.28 -0.79 -12.15
C LEU A 14 -21.09 -1.84 -11.06
N THR A 15 -19.91 -2.43 -10.96
CA THR A 15 -19.59 -3.53 -10.03
C THR A 15 -18.45 -3.24 -9.09
N SER A 16 -17.67 -2.19 -9.34
CA SER A 16 -16.54 -1.79 -8.50
C SER A 16 -16.37 -0.27 -8.54
N LEU A 17 -15.92 0.30 -7.44
CA LEU A 17 -15.56 1.71 -7.32
C LEU A 17 -14.21 1.81 -6.63
N THR A 18 -13.27 2.52 -7.27
CA THR A 18 -12.02 2.91 -6.63
C THR A 18 -12.13 4.35 -6.15
N VAL A 19 -11.95 4.54 -4.86
CA VAL A 19 -11.92 5.88 -4.27
C VAL A 19 -10.57 6.52 -4.60
N PRO A 20 -10.54 7.76 -5.15
CA PRO A 20 -9.29 8.43 -5.44
C PRO A 20 -8.41 8.59 -4.19
N VAL A 21 -7.09 8.56 -4.40
CA VAL A 21 -6.12 8.83 -3.32
C VAL A 21 -6.39 10.19 -2.67
N SER A 22 -6.14 10.31 -1.38
CA SER A 22 -6.37 11.52 -0.57
C SER A 22 -7.85 11.93 -0.38
N THR A 23 -8.82 11.09 -0.78
CA THR A 23 -10.25 11.34 -0.52
C THR A 23 -10.65 10.95 0.90
N LEU A 24 -9.99 9.93 1.45
CA LEU A 24 -10.25 9.41 2.79
C LEU A 24 -9.10 9.75 3.73
N ASP A 25 -9.42 10.10 4.96
CA ASP A 25 -8.44 10.34 6.02
C ASP A 25 -7.85 9.02 6.54
N PHE A 26 -6.60 9.05 6.99
CA PHE A 26 -5.94 7.90 7.63
C PHE A 26 -6.59 7.55 8.98
N ASP A 27 -6.57 6.27 9.35
CA ASP A 27 -7.08 5.72 10.62
C ASP A 27 -8.49 6.24 10.95
N THR A 28 -9.36 6.19 9.97
CA THR A 28 -10.73 6.71 10.06
C THR A 28 -11.73 5.62 9.66
N ALA A 29 -12.77 5.47 10.46
CA ALA A 29 -13.84 4.52 10.18
C ALA A 29 -14.83 5.12 9.18
N TYR A 30 -15.14 4.37 8.13
CA TYR A 30 -16.09 4.70 7.08
C TYR A 30 -17.14 3.60 6.92
N ALA A 31 -18.28 3.98 6.36
CA ALA A 31 -19.32 3.05 5.93
C ALA A 31 -19.61 3.29 4.44
N VAL A 32 -19.77 2.23 3.68
CA VAL A 32 -20.14 2.28 2.26
C VAL A 32 -21.46 1.58 2.03
N GLN A 33 -22.28 2.17 1.18
CA GLN A 33 -23.53 1.61 0.66
C GLN A 33 -23.62 1.89 -0.84
N VAL A 34 -24.28 1.02 -1.58
CA VAL A 34 -24.53 1.19 -3.02
C VAL A 34 -26.02 1.09 -3.31
N LYS A 35 -26.48 1.86 -4.28
CA LYS A 35 -27.77 1.68 -4.96
C LYS A 35 -27.57 1.71 -6.45
N PHE A 36 -28.44 1.06 -7.17
CA PHE A 36 -28.46 1.05 -8.63
C PHE A 36 -29.56 1.95 -9.16
N ARG A 37 -29.33 2.51 -10.34
CA ARG A 37 -30.34 3.25 -11.10
C ARG A 37 -30.39 2.62 -12.52
N ASP A 38 -31.62 2.37 -13.00
CA ASP A 38 -31.83 1.93 -14.37
C ASP A 38 -31.82 3.11 -15.37
N ASN A 39 -31.93 2.79 -16.66
CA ASN A 39 -31.95 3.78 -17.74
C ASN A 39 -33.24 4.62 -17.80
N ASN A 40 -34.27 4.27 -17.04
CA ASN A 40 -35.52 5.02 -16.88
C ASN A 40 -35.50 5.93 -15.64
N GLY A 41 -34.41 5.91 -14.88
CA GLY A 41 -34.25 6.68 -13.65
C GLY A 41 -34.83 6.03 -12.40
N LEU A 42 -35.30 4.78 -12.48
CA LEU A 42 -35.77 4.03 -11.30
C LEU A 42 -34.60 3.57 -10.45
N GLU A 43 -34.70 3.74 -9.15
CA GLU A 43 -33.64 3.43 -8.19
C GLU A 43 -34.00 2.24 -7.29
N SER A 44 -32.99 1.40 -7.03
CA SER A 44 -33.10 0.37 -5.98
C SER A 44 -33.02 0.99 -4.59
N ALA A 45 -33.39 0.24 -3.56
CA ALA A 45 -32.98 0.56 -2.19
C ALA A 45 -31.45 0.51 -2.05
N TYR A 46 -30.90 1.20 -1.06
CA TYR A 46 -29.49 1.05 -0.69
C TYR A 46 -29.20 -0.37 -0.18
N SER A 47 -28.00 -0.86 -0.46
CA SER A 47 -27.49 -2.07 0.19
C SER A 47 -27.38 -1.89 1.70
N ALA A 48 -27.18 -2.98 2.44
CA ALA A 48 -26.70 -2.90 3.80
C ALA A 48 -25.35 -2.14 3.85
N ALA A 49 -25.11 -1.38 4.91
CA ALA A 49 -23.83 -0.68 5.09
C ALA A 49 -22.72 -1.68 5.40
N VAL A 50 -21.57 -1.50 4.75
CA VAL A 50 -20.32 -2.21 5.07
C VAL A 50 -19.34 -1.23 5.68
N ASN A 51 -18.85 -1.53 6.87
CA ASN A 51 -17.90 -0.70 7.58
C ASN A 51 -16.46 -1.15 7.31
N PHE A 52 -15.55 -0.18 7.19
CA PHE A 52 -14.11 -0.42 7.11
C PHE A 52 -13.37 0.74 7.78
N THR A 53 -12.10 0.49 8.13
CA THR A 53 -11.21 1.53 8.67
C THR A 53 -10.01 1.67 7.75
N THR A 54 -9.65 2.89 7.41
CA THR A 54 -8.45 3.19 6.63
C THR A 54 -7.20 2.92 7.47
N PRO A 55 -6.08 2.53 6.86
CA PRO A 55 -4.83 2.26 7.60
C PRO A 55 -4.25 3.55 8.19
N LEU A 56 -3.31 3.41 9.14
CA LEU A 56 -2.52 4.51 9.70
C LEU A 56 -1.49 5.07 8.71
N VAL A 57 -1.07 4.24 7.76
CA VAL A 57 0.01 4.52 6.81
C VAL A 57 -0.26 3.77 5.50
N ASP A 58 0.08 4.39 4.38
CA ASP A 58 -0.01 3.73 3.09
C ASP A 58 0.97 2.55 2.97
N GLN A 59 0.58 1.59 2.15
CA GLN A 59 1.46 0.49 1.79
C GLN A 59 2.60 1.02 0.91
N PRO A 60 3.88 0.63 1.20
CA PRO A 60 5.00 1.00 0.34
C PRO A 60 4.83 0.50 -1.09
N GLU A 61 5.12 1.36 -2.06
CA GLU A 61 5.17 0.99 -3.47
C GLU A 61 6.61 1.05 -3.98
N ILE A 62 7.10 -0.07 -4.52
CA ILE A 62 8.45 -0.15 -5.08
C ILE A 62 8.44 0.52 -6.44
N GLN A 63 9.20 1.63 -6.58
CA GLN A 63 9.26 2.43 -7.80
C GLN A 63 10.28 1.87 -8.78
N THR A 64 11.49 1.61 -8.32
CA THR A 64 12.58 1.17 -9.18
C THR A 64 13.44 0.14 -8.49
N ILE A 65 13.93 -0.81 -9.29
CA ILE A 65 15.00 -1.74 -8.91
C ILE A 65 16.07 -1.62 -9.98
N VAL A 66 17.30 -1.28 -9.58
CA VAL A 66 18.45 -1.33 -10.49
C VAL A 66 19.00 -2.76 -10.45
N PRO A 67 18.86 -3.55 -11.54
CA PRO A 67 19.30 -4.94 -11.58
C PRO A 67 20.82 -5.00 -11.46
N ALA A 68 21.30 -5.66 -10.42
CA ALA A 68 22.72 -5.89 -10.16
C ALA A 68 22.87 -7.04 -9.16
N PHE A 69 24.10 -7.50 -8.88
CA PHE A 69 24.34 -8.43 -7.76
C PHE A 69 24.11 -7.78 -6.39
N ASN A 70 24.17 -6.43 -6.33
CA ASN A 70 23.81 -5.62 -5.17
C ASN A 70 22.77 -4.55 -5.59
N PRO A 71 21.54 -4.94 -5.87
CA PRO A 71 20.53 -4.04 -6.37
C PRO A 71 20.20 -2.94 -5.37
N THR A 72 19.90 -1.75 -5.89
CA THR A 72 19.28 -0.67 -5.12
C THR A 72 17.79 -0.64 -5.40
N ILE A 73 17.01 -0.64 -4.33
CA ILE A 73 15.55 -0.58 -4.36
C ILE A 73 15.12 0.78 -3.84
N ASN A 74 14.28 1.48 -4.58
CA ASN A 74 13.67 2.73 -4.18
C ASN A 74 12.17 2.57 -4.04
N VAL A 75 11.59 3.23 -3.05
CA VAL A 75 10.15 3.26 -2.78
C VAL A 75 9.66 4.69 -2.70
N ASP A 76 8.35 4.86 -2.83
CA ASP A 76 7.69 6.16 -2.71
C ASP A 76 7.88 6.82 -1.35
N ALA A 77 7.67 8.12 -1.36
CA ALA A 77 7.46 8.85 -0.12
C ALA A 77 6.22 8.33 0.60
N ILE A 78 6.35 8.11 1.88
CA ILE A 78 5.28 7.59 2.72
C ILE A 78 4.20 8.66 2.96
N ALA A 79 2.93 8.30 2.78
CA ALA A 79 1.80 9.06 3.30
C ALA A 79 1.25 8.37 4.55
N MET A 80 0.94 9.14 5.59
CA MET A 80 0.52 8.63 6.89
C MET A 80 -0.34 9.63 7.66
N LYS A 81 -0.97 9.17 8.72
CA LYS A 81 -1.75 10.00 9.63
C LYS A 81 -0.90 11.12 10.23
N ALA A 82 -1.46 12.32 10.33
CA ALA A 82 -0.81 13.45 11.02
C ALA A 82 -0.49 13.10 12.47
N GLY A 83 0.67 13.58 12.98
CA GLY A 83 1.16 13.24 14.31
C GLY A 83 1.92 11.92 14.39
N TYR A 84 2.27 11.33 13.25
CA TYR A 84 3.17 10.17 13.15
C TYR A 84 4.38 10.50 12.29
N GLN A 85 5.47 9.76 12.50
CA GLN A 85 6.70 9.88 11.73
C GLN A 85 7.21 8.51 11.30
N HIS A 86 7.82 8.45 10.13
CA HIS A 86 8.51 7.26 9.63
C HIS A 86 9.84 7.11 10.37
N THR A 87 9.98 6.06 11.16
CA THR A 87 11.15 5.86 12.03
C THR A 87 12.11 4.80 11.52
N SER A 88 11.62 3.80 10.82
CA SER A 88 12.47 2.76 10.23
C SER A 88 11.71 1.98 9.15
N SER A 89 12.47 1.25 8.33
CA SER A 89 11.93 0.34 7.32
C SER A 89 12.49 -1.06 7.51
N ASP A 90 11.66 -2.06 7.23
CA ASP A 90 12.07 -3.46 7.17
C ASP A 90 12.18 -3.87 5.70
N TRP A 91 13.34 -4.36 5.31
CA TRP A 91 13.65 -4.84 3.97
C TRP A 91 13.90 -6.33 3.99
N GLN A 92 13.26 -7.09 3.10
CA GLN A 92 13.46 -8.53 2.99
C GLN A 92 13.60 -8.96 1.54
N PHE A 93 14.51 -9.88 1.27
CA PHE A 93 14.80 -10.46 -0.03
C PHE A 93 14.62 -11.97 0.03
N SER A 94 13.96 -12.54 -0.99
CA SER A 94 13.61 -13.95 -1.05
C SER A 94 13.77 -14.49 -2.48
N PRO A 95 14.15 -15.76 -2.66
CA PRO A 95 14.11 -16.44 -3.95
C PRO A 95 12.67 -16.87 -4.34
N ALA A 96 11.68 -16.71 -3.45
CA ALA A 96 10.30 -17.08 -3.68
C ALA A 96 9.36 -15.95 -3.30
N ASN A 97 8.29 -15.76 -4.07
CA ASN A 97 7.26 -14.74 -3.81
C ASN A 97 6.47 -14.95 -2.53
N THR A 98 6.51 -16.16 -1.96
CA THR A 98 5.89 -16.48 -0.67
C THR A 98 6.68 -15.96 0.52
N PHE A 99 7.94 -15.58 0.32
CA PHE A 99 8.87 -15.18 1.41
C PHE A 99 9.05 -16.26 2.50
N ALA A 100 8.85 -17.53 2.16
CA ALA A 100 9.10 -18.66 3.08
C ALA A 100 10.57 -18.82 3.40
N THR A 101 11.47 -18.43 2.50
CA THR A 101 12.91 -18.41 2.69
C THR A 101 13.43 -16.99 2.49
N ILE A 102 14.16 -16.47 3.44
CA ILE A 102 14.78 -15.14 3.38
C ILE A 102 16.28 -15.29 3.15
N VAL A 103 16.79 -14.71 2.06
CA VAL A 103 18.24 -14.70 1.77
C VAL A 103 18.95 -13.52 2.39
N HIS A 104 18.23 -12.42 2.59
CA HIS A 104 18.74 -11.24 3.29
C HIS A 104 17.58 -10.45 3.90
N GLN A 105 17.84 -9.84 5.05
CA GLN A 105 16.91 -8.88 5.66
C GLN A 105 17.65 -7.78 6.42
N SER A 106 17.03 -6.62 6.48
CA SER A 106 17.43 -5.49 7.32
C SER A 106 16.18 -4.98 8.02
N LEU A 107 16.01 -5.30 9.27
CA LEU A 107 14.83 -4.95 10.07
C LEU A 107 15.11 -3.73 10.93
N GLY A 108 14.09 -2.86 11.13
CA GLY A 108 14.21 -1.65 11.93
C GLY A 108 15.26 -0.67 11.41
N ASN A 109 15.51 -0.65 10.10
CA ASN A 109 16.55 0.19 9.51
C ASN A 109 16.13 1.65 9.48
N SER A 110 16.70 2.46 10.35
CA SER A 110 16.44 3.91 10.45
C SER A 110 17.28 4.78 9.51
N SER A 111 18.32 4.19 8.90
CA SER A 111 19.20 4.92 7.96
C SER A 111 18.75 4.82 6.52
N ASN A 112 18.01 3.76 6.17
CA ASN A 112 17.55 3.47 4.81
C ASN A 112 16.01 3.41 4.77
N LEU A 113 15.40 4.57 4.96
CA LEU A 113 13.95 4.67 5.06
C LEU A 113 13.24 4.36 3.73
N ASN A 114 13.67 5.01 2.65
CA ASN A 114 13.00 4.96 1.33
C ASN A 114 13.88 4.37 0.22
N SER A 115 15.13 4.04 0.53
CA SER A 115 16.07 3.45 -0.44
C SER A 115 16.98 2.47 0.28
N TYR A 116 17.18 1.30 -0.30
CA TYR A 116 18.07 0.28 0.25
C TYR A 116 18.93 -0.35 -0.84
N THR A 117 20.23 -0.37 -0.63
CA THR A 117 21.17 -1.10 -1.48
C THR A 117 21.57 -2.40 -0.79
N LEU A 118 21.33 -3.52 -1.45
CA LEU A 118 21.73 -4.82 -0.93
C LEU A 118 23.25 -4.86 -0.72
N PRO A 119 23.76 -5.23 0.46
CA PRO A 119 25.19 -5.33 0.70
C PRO A 119 25.87 -6.31 -0.25
N GLY A 120 27.04 -5.93 -0.81
CA GLY A 120 27.78 -6.78 -1.75
C GLY A 120 28.27 -8.12 -1.17
N ALA A 121 28.25 -8.25 0.16
CA ALA A 121 28.53 -9.53 0.82
C ALA A 121 27.39 -10.54 0.70
N VAL A 122 26.19 -10.10 0.30
CA VAL A 122 25.05 -10.99 0.02
C VAL A 122 25.21 -11.51 -1.40
N ASN A 123 25.68 -12.77 -1.52
CA ASN A 123 25.94 -13.40 -2.82
C ASN A 123 24.62 -13.85 -3.46
N LEU A 124 24.05 -13.04 -4.33
CA LEU A 124 22.94 -13.44 -5.18
C LEU A 124 23.43 -14.32 -6.33
N SER A 125 22.70 -15.38 -6.66
CA SER A 125 23.02 -16.27 -7.77
C SER A 125 22.66 -15.62 -9.11
N ALA A 126 23.51 -15.80 -10.10
CA ALA A 126 23.24 -15.35 -11.47
C ALA A 126 22.00 -16.06 -12.05
N ASN A 127 21.30 -15.39 -12.96
CA ASN A 127 20.12 -15.91 -13.65
C ASN A 127 19.01 -16.43 -12.69
N THR A 128 18.92 -15.84 -11.50
CA THR A 128 17.93 -16.21 -10.48
C THR A 128 17.01 -15.03 -10.21
N THR A 129 15.71 -15.27 -10.21
CA THR A 129 14.73 -14.27 -9.81
C THR A 129 14.69 -14.15 -8.30
N TYR A 130 14.75 -12.92 -7.82
CA TYR A 130 14.55 -12.59 -6.42
C TYR A 130 13.37 -11.65 -6.25
N TYR A 131 12.73 -11.77 -5.11
CA TYR A 131 11.61 -10.93 -4.70
C TYR A 131 12.04 -10.05 -3.54
N VAL A 132 11.55 -8.82 -3.52
CA VAL A 132 11.78 -7.90 -2.41
C VAL A 132 10.45 -7.43 -1.86
N ARG A 133 10.37 -7.27 -0.56
CA ARG A 133 9.27 -6.59 0.10
C ARG A 133 9.79 -5.62 1.15
N ILE A 134 8.99 -4.59 1.40
CA ILE A 134 9.28 -3.57 2.40
C ILE A 134 8.07 -3.37 3.30
N ARG A 135 8.32 -3.00 4.55
CA ARG A 135 7.33 -2.51 5.50
C ARG A 135 7.84 -1.24 6.15
N PHE A 136 7.00 -0.23 6.24
CA PHE A 136 7.28 0.98 7.00
C PHE A 136 6.89 0.82 8.47
N ASN A 137 7.75 1.30 9.36
CA ASN A 137 7.49 1.38 10.80
C ASN A 137 7.33 2.87 11.15
N ILE A 138 6.21 3.21 11.76
CA ILE A 138 5.87 4.58 12.15
C ILE A 138 5.64 4.66 13.66
N ASN A 139 5.96 5.81 14.25
CA ASN A 139 5.69 6.10 15.66
C ASN A 139 4.99 7.47 15.79
N PRO A 140 4.18 7.67 16.85
CA PRO A 140 3.71 9.01 17.21
C PRO A 140 4.88 9.98 17.39
N THR A 141 4.68 11.25 16.99
CA THR A 141 5.63 12.36 17.17
C THR A 141 5.50 13.00 18.54
#